data_8e1973d5428e67f9441192a443f55617
#
_entry.id   8e1973d5428e67f9441192a443f55617
#
_cell.length_a   1.000
_cell.length_b   1.000
_cell.length_c   1.000
_cell.angle_alpha   90.00
_cell.angle_beta   90.00
_cell.angle_gamma   90.00
#
_symmetry.space_group_name_H-M   'P 1'
#
loop_
_entity.id
_entity.type
_entity.pdbx_description
1 polymer ?
#
loop_
_entity_poly.entity_id
_entity_poly.type
_entity_poly.pdbx_seq_one_letter_code
_entity_poly.pdbx_strand_id
1 'polypeptide(L)'
;VQNFTERSEIENEISQKIHSQKIVQLMMKNLGRSSDGFFWKPNVEVILQSYSILMDTIPNDGVFSGETVFIKGENSYYIEVDEIEVLRMNFPEAQMMIVPNAGHWVHADQPEVFLQMLYKILNS
;
A
#
# COMPACT_ATOMS: atom_id res chain seq x y z
N VAL A 1 -11.36 -11.16 -17.55
CA VAL A 1 -12.55 -10.28 -17.45
C VAL A 1 -13.29 -10.09 -18.78
N GLN A 2 -12.85 -10.78 -19.85
CA GLN A 2 -13.41 -10.65 -21.20
C GLN A 2 -14.87 -11.16 -21.35
N ASN A 3 -15.32 -12.02 -20.43
CA ASN A 3 -16.66 -12.63 -20.49
C ASN A 3 -17.77 -11.79 -19.82
N PHE A 4 -17.44 -10.63 -19.27
CA PHE A 4 -18.40 -9.74 -18.61
C PHE A 4 -18.86 -8.65 -19.57
N THR A 5 -20.16 -8.36 -19.56
CA THR A 5 -20.76 -7.31 -20.37
C THR A 5 -20.91 -6.00 -19.61
N GLU A 6 -21.12 -6.07 -18.30
CA GLU A 6 -21.33 -4.93 -17.43
C GLU A 6 -20.24 -4.84 -16.35
N ARG A 7 -19.84 -3.59 -16.04
CA ARG A 7 -18.85 -3.29 -15.01
C ARG A 7 -19.29 -3.77 -13.61
N SER A 8 -20.58 -3.68 -13.34
CA SER A 8 -21.20 -4.09 -12.08
C SER A 8 -21.10 -5.59 -11.82
N GLU A 9 -21.11 -6.40 -12.87
CA GLU A 9 -20.94 -7.86 -12.77
C GLU A 9 -19.53 -8.19 -12.25
N ILE A 10 -18.50 -7.50 -12.76
CA ILE A 10 -17.12 -7.67 -12.32
C ILE A 10 -16.96 -7.22 -10.86
N GLU A 11 -17.56 -6.07 -10.50
CA GLU A 11 -17.53 -5.57 -9.12
C GLU A 11 -18.17 -6.56 -8.14
N ASN A 12 -19.32 -7.13 -8.50
CA ASN A 12 -19.99 -8.13 -7.70
C ASN A 12 -19.14 -9.39 -7.52
N GLU A 13 -18.55 -9.91 -8.61
CA GLU A 13 -17.67 -11.08 -8.54
C GLU A 13 -16.45 -10.88 -7.64
N ILE A 14 -15.84 -9.69 -7.71
CA ILE A 14 -14.72 -9.33 -6.85
C ILE A 14 -15.17 -9.21 -5.38
N SER A 15 -16.33 -8.57 -5.14
CA SER A 15 -16.88 -8.36 -3.81
C SER A 15 -17.24 -9.66 -3.08
N GLN A 16 -17.56 -10.72 -3.80
CA GLN A 16 -17.77 -12.04 -3.22
C GLN A 16 -16.47 -12.66 -2.66
N LYS A 17 -15.33 -12.30 -3.23
CA LYS A 17 -14.00 -12.83 -2.87
C LYS A 17 -13.23 -11.90 -1.92
N ILE A 18 -13.48 -10.60 -2.02
CA ILE A 18 -12.77 -9.57 -1.26
C ILE A 18 -13.78 -8.77 -0.44
N HIS A 19 -13.75 -8.95 0.87
CA HIS A 19 -14.70 -8.32 1.80
C HIS A 19 -14.36 -6.85 2.15
N SER A 20 -13.28 -6.30 1.58
CA SER A 20 -12.90 -4.89 1.77
C SER A 20 -13.37 -4.04 0.61
N GLN A 21 -14.37 -3.20 0.86
CA GLN A 21 -14.91 -2.27 -0.14
C GLN A 21 -13.83 -1.32 -0.70
N LYS A 22 -12.87 -0.89 0.14
CA LYS A 22 -11.74 -0.05 -0.30
C LYS A 22 -10.88 -0.78 -1.35
N ILE A 23 -10.59 -2.06 -1.13
CA ILE A 23 -9.80 -2.88 -2.08
C ILE A 23 -10.60 -3.11 -3.37
N VAL A 24 -11.88 -3.43 -3.28
CA VAL A 24 -12.76 -3.59 -4.45
C VAL A 24 -12.73 -2.32 -5.30
N GLN A 25 -12.92 -1.15 -4.71
CA GLN A 25 -12.88 0.12 -5.42
C GLN A 25 -11.52 0.42 -6.05
N LEU A 26 -10.42 0.08 -5.37
CA LEU A 26 -9.08 0.21 -5.92
C LEU A 26 -8.90 -0.68 -7.17
N MET A 27 -9.35 -1.93 -7.10
CA MET A 27 -9.33 -2.84 -8.24
C MET A 27 -10.16 -2.30 -9.40
N MET A 28 -11.37 -1.81 -9.11
CA MET A 28 -12.26 -1.25 -10.12
C MET A 28 -11.69 0.01 -10.80
N LYS A 29 -10.86 0.82 -10.13
CA LYS A 29 -10.13 1.94 -10.77
C LYS A 29 -9.10 1.46 -11.80
N ASN A 30 -8.58 0.25 -11.63
CA ASN A 30 -7.62 -0.38 -12.52
C ASN A 30 -8.29 -1.21 -13.64
N LEU A 31 -9.62 -1.21 -13.73
CA LEU A 31 -10.36 -1.82 -14.81
C LEU A 31 -10.51 -0.84 -15.97
N GLY A 32 -10.05 -1.24 -17.15
CA GLY A 32 -10.26 -0.54 -18.43
C GLY A 32 -11.34 -1.21 -19.28
N ARG A 33 -11.83 -0.50 -20.29
CA ARG A 33 -12.76 -1.00 -21.33
C ARG A 33 -12.19 -0.72 -22.71
N SER A 34 -12.29 -1.69 -23.60
CA SER A 34 -11.97 -1.58 -25.03
C SER A 34 -13.14 -2.07 -25.89
N SER A 35 -12.97 -2.10 -27.21
CA SER A 35 -13.91 -2.74 -28.14
C SER A 35 -14.15 -4.23 -27.84
N ASP A 36 -13.12 -4.90 -27.29
CA ASP A 36 -13.10 -6.34 -27.06
C ASP A 36 -13.57 -6.73 -25.64
N GLY A 37 -14.04 -5.74 -24.86
CA GLY A 37 -14.53 -5.94 -23.50
C GLY A 37 -13.69 -5.28 -22.42
N PHE A 38 -13.71 -5.83 -21.22
CA PHE A 38 -12.96 -5.31 -20.07
C PHE A 38 -11.57 -5.92 -19.97
N PHE A 39 -10.60 -5.12 -19.52
CA PHE A 39 -9.23 -5.54 -19.27
C PHE A 39 -8.68 -4.90 -18.00
N TRP A 40 -7.70 -5.54 -17.38
CA TRP A 40 -6.92 -4.94 -16.29
C TRP A 40 -5.83 -4.05 -16.87
N LYS A 41 -5.76 -2.78 -16.41
CA LYS A 41 -4.68 -1.84 -16.80
C LYS A 41 -3.29 -2.32 -16.37
N PRO A 42 -3.08 -2.83 -15.13
CA PRO A 42 -1.84 -3.49 -14.76
C PRO A 42 -1.67 -4.81 -15.52
N ASN A 43 -0.42 -5.14 -15.84
CA ASN A 43 -0.10 -6.45 -16.41
C ASN A 43 -0.14 -7.53 -15.31
N VAL A 44 -1.34 -8.05 -15.05
CA VAL A 44 -1.59 -9.04 -13.99
C VAL A 44 -0.77 -10.32 -14.20
N GLU A 45 -0.55 -10.72 -15.46
CA GLU A 45 0.23 -11.92 -15.76
C GLU A 45 1.69 -11.78 -15.34
N VAL A 46 2.32 -10.66 -15.67
CA VAL A 46 3.69 -10.36 -15.24
C VAL A 46 3.78 -10.24 -13.71
N ILE A 47 2.79 -9.61 -13.07
CA ILE A 47 2.75 -9.52 -11.61
C ILE A 47 2.70 -10.91 -10.98
N LEU A 48 1.87 -11.81 -11.49
CA LEU A 48 1.76 -13.18 -10.99
C LEU A 48 3.05 -13.98 -11.20
N GLN A 49 3.67 -13.86 -12.38
CA GLN A 49 4.94 -14.52 -12.68
C GLN A 49 6.09 -14.02 -11.80
N SER A 50 6.06 -12.74 -11.43
CA SER A 50 7.07 -12.09 -10.59
C SER A 50 6.70 -12.05 -9.11
N TYR A 51 5.61 -12.70 -8.70
CA TYR A 51 5.04 -12.57 -7.36
C TYR A 51 6.05 -12.94 -6.26
N SER A 52 6.82 -14.01 -6.44
CA SER A 52 7.86 -14.43 -5.50
C SER A 52 8.93 -13.35 -5.30
N ILE A 53 9.34 -12.68 -6.40
CA ILE A 53 10.33 -11.60 -6.36
C ILE A 53 9.73 -10.36 -5.67
N LEU A 54 8.46 -10.05 -5.93
CA LEU A 54 7.77 -8.91 -5.32
C LEU A 54 7.56 -9.10 -3.80
N MET A 55 7.47 -10.35 -3.35
CA MET A 55 7.31 -10.70 -1.93
C MET A 55 8.65 -10.97 -1.24
N ASP A 56 9.74 -10.92 -1.97
CA ASP A 56 11.08 -11.11 -1.41
C ASP A 56 11.55 -9.85 -0.66
N THR A 57 12.50 -10.05 0.23
CA THR A 57 13.09 -8.96 1.01
C THR A 57 13.99 -8.11 0.13
N ILE A 58 13.91 -6.79 0.27
CA ILE A 58 14.88 -5.89 -0.36
C ILE A 58 16.25 -6.17 0.26
N PRO A 59 17.32 -6.46 -0.54
CA PRO A 59 18.66 -6.64 -0.03
C PRO A 59 19.07 -5.44 0.83
N ASN A 60 19.61 -5.73 2.01
CA ASN A 60 19.82 -4.77 3.06
C ASN A 60 21.32 -4.58 3.32
N ASP A 61 22.05 -4.13 2.31
CA ASP A 61 23.52 -4.11 2.30
C ASP A 61 24.13 -2.75 2.70
N GLY A 62 23.28 -1.78 3.06
CA GLY A 62 23.72 -0.41 3.28
C GLY A 62 23.15 0.23 4.53
N VAL A 63 23.83 1.29 4.97
CA VAL A 63 23.37 2.18 6.05
C VAL A 63 23.09 3.55 5.46
N PHE A 64 21.90 4.08 5.70
CA PHE A 64 21.56 5.47 5.41
C PHE A 64 21.54 6.27 6.72
N SER A 65 22.53 7.16 6.89
CA SER A 65 22.72 7.95 8.10
C SER A 65 22.01 9.33 8.07
N GLY A 66 21.17 9.56 7.07
CA GLY A 66 20.33 10.76 7.03
C GLY A 66 19.11 10.66 7.95
N GLU A 67 18.51 11.82 8.26
CA GLU A 67 17.23 11.84 8.99
C GLU A 67 16.19 11.00 8.28
N THR A 68 15.56 10.10 9.01
CA THR A 68 14.57 9.17 8.48
C THR A 68 13.36 9.11 9.40
N VAL A 69 12.17 9.27 8.86
CA VAL A 69 10.92 9.14 9.61
C VAL A 69 10.05 8.06 8.99
N PHE A 70 9.77 7.02 9.75
CA PHE A 70 8.78 6.00 9.42
C PHE A 70 7.41 6.44 9.93
N ILE A 71 6.43 6.57 9.03
CA ILE A 71 5.05 6.89 9.39
C ILE A 71 4.22 5.60 9.29
N LYS A 72 3.74 5.13 10.43
CA LYS A 72 2.97 3.89 10.57
C LYS A 72 1.53 4.20 10.97
N GLY A 73 0.56 3.48 10.40
CA GLY A 73 -0.81 3.46 10.93
C GLY A 73 -0.88 2.60 12.20
N GLU A 74 -1.61 3.06 13.21
CA GLU A 74 -1.79 2.35 14.49
C GLU A 74 -2.27 0.90 14.29
N ASN A 75 -3.21 0.69 13.35
CA ASN A 75 -3.81 -0.59 13.03
C ASN A 75 -3.09 -1.33 11.88
N SER A 76 -1.87 -0.94 11.54
CA SER A 76 -1.07 -1.60 10.52
C SER A 76 -0.13 -2.63 11.15
N TYR A 77 -0.10 -3.83 10.59
CA TYR A 77 0.72 -4.96 11.04
C TYR A 77 1.97 -5.19 10.16
N TYR A 78 2.28 -4.26 9.25
CA TYR A 78 3.45 -4.40 8.36
C TYR A 78 4.78 -4.12 9.05
N ILE A 79 4.78 -3.23 10.05
CA ILE A 79 5.93 -2.93 10.90
C ILE A 79 5.38 -2.80 12.32
N GLU A 80 5.92 -3.56 13.26
CA GLU A 80 5.59 -3.41 14.68
C GLU A 80 6.47 -2.33 15.33
N VAL A 81 6.01 -1.76 16.45
CA VAL A 81 6.70 -0.64 17.09
C VAL A 81 8.07 -1.04 17.65
N ASP A 82 8.20 -2.27 18.10
CA ASP A 82 9.45 -2.84 18.63
C ASP A 82 10.48 -3.17 17.52
N GLU A 83 10.05 -3.23 16.26
CA GLU A 83 10.94 -3.42 15.11
C GLU A 83 11.76 -2.16 14.76
N ILE A 84 11.53 -1.02 15.41
CA ILE A 84 12.32 0.21 15.18
C ILE A 84 13.81 -0.02 15.42
N GLU A 85 14.18 -0.86 16.36
CA GLU A 85 15.59 -1.16 16.63
C GLU A 85 16.24 -1.96 15.49
N VAL A 86 15.46 -2.79 14.80
CA VAL A 86 15.91 -3.51 13.60
C VAL A 86 16.07 -2.52 12.44
N LEU A 87 15.13 -1.59 12.27
CA LEU A 87 15.21 -0.54 11.26
C LEU A 87 16.43 0.36 11.47
N ARG A 88 16.81 0.64 12.71
CA ARG A 88 17.98 1.46 13.05
C ARG A 88 19.32 0.83 12.66
N MET A 89 19.37 -0.47 12.40
CA MET A 89 20.58 -1.10 11.86
C MET A 89 20.95 -0.51 10.49
N ASN A 90 19.95 -0.10 9.70
CA ASN A 90 20.14 0.50 8.37
C ASN A 90 19.82 1.98 8.32
N PHE A 91 19.05 2.48 9.28
CA PHE A 91 18.64 3.87 9.43
C PHE A 91 18.90 4.31 10.87
N PRO A 92 20.18 4.61 11.27
CA PRO A 92 20.52 4.91 12.65
C PRO A 92 19.74 6.08 13.25
N GLU A 93 19.39 7.07 12.43
CA GLU A 93 18.62 8.26 12.85
C GLU A 93 17.10 8.07 12.68
N ALA A 94 16.63 6.80 12.55
CA ALA A 94 15.22 6.51 12.34
C ALA A 94 14.35 6.91 13.53
N GLN A 95 13.30 7.64 13.23
CA GLN A 95 12.19 7.94 14.13
C GLN A 95 10.92 7.27 13.61
N MET A 96 10.02 6.87 14.52
CA MET A 96 8.72 6.33 14.16
C MET A 96 7.61 7.25 14.64
N MET A 97 6.69 7.59 13.74
CA MET A 97 5.47 8.33 14.03
C MET A 97 4.25 7.46 13.77
N ILE A 98 3.32 7.43 14.70
CA ILE A 98 2.11 6.60 14.62
C ILE A 98 0.92 7.49 14.28
N VAL A 99 0.17 7.12 13.24
CA VAL A 99 -1.10 7.77 12.86
C VAL A 99 -2.24 7.01 13.53
N PRO A 100 -2.95 7.63 14.51
CA PRO A 100 -4.02 6.96 15.24
C PRO A 100 -5.19 6.61 14.31
N ASN A 101 -5.85 5.49 14.61
CA ASN A 101 -7.01 4.98 13.87
C ASN A 101 -6.78 4.77 12.36
N ALA A 102 -5.53 4.65 11.91
CA ALA A 102 -5.18 4.37 10.52
C ALA A 102 -4.67 2.94 10.34
N GLY A 103 -4.99 2.32 9.22
CA GLY A 103 -4.36 1.10 8.72
C GLY A 103 -3.10 1.42 7.93
N HIS A 104 -2.71 0.51 7.03
CA HIS A 104 -1.50 0.69 6.22
C HIS A 104 -1.56 1.94 5.31
N TRP A 105 -2.73 2.30 4.81
CA TRP A 105 -2.92 3.47 3.96
C TRP A 105 -3.22 4.73 4.77
N VAL A 106 -2.24 5.18 5.54
CA VAL A 106 -2.36 6.32 6.46
C VAL A 106 -2.91 7.59 5.80
N HIS A 107 -2.48 7.86 4.58
CA HIS A 107 -2.93 9.01 3.78
C HIS A 107 -4.40 8.94 3.34
N ALA A 108 -4.96 7.73 3.24
CA ALA A 108 -6.36 7.51 2.88
C ALA A 108 -7.26 7.39 4.11
N ASP A 109 -6.74 6.83 5.20
CA ASP A 109 -7.50 6.62 6.43
C ASP A 109 -7.57 7.88 7.28
N GLN A 110 -6.48 8.65 7.36
CA GLN A 110 -6.35 9.87 8.18
C GLN A 110 -5.61 10.98 7.41
N PRO A 111 -6.18 11.52 6.31
CA PRO A 111 -5.49 12.44 5.41
C PRO A 111 -5.03 13.73 6.12
N GLU A 112 -5.85 14.29 7.01
CA GLU A 112 -5.53 15.53 7.70
C GLU A 112 -4.38 15.33 8.69
N VAL A 113 -4.42 14.26 9.49
CA VAL A 113 -3.37 13.93 10.45
C VAL A 113 -2.05 13.64 9.73
N PHE A 114 -2.13 12.88 8.63
CA PHE A 114 -0.96 12.57 7.79
C PHE A 114 -0.32 13.85 7.24
N LEU A 115 -1.11 14.77 6.68
CA LEU A 115 -0.61 16.03 6.14
C LEU A 115 0.01 16.93 7.23
N GLN A 116 -0.58 17.00 8.42
CA GLN A 116 -0.02 17.75 9.54
C GLN A 116 1.33 17.18 9.99
N MET A 117 1.44 15.85 10.09
CA MET A 117 2.72 15.18 10.41
C MET A 117 3.77 15.44 9.34
N LEU A 118 3.41 15.29 8.07
CA LEU A 118 4.31 15.54 6.94
C LEU A 118 4.81 16.99 6.93
N TYR A 119 3.92 17.95 7.12
CA TYR A 119 4.28 19.36 7.21
C TYR A 119 5.27 19.64 8.36
N LYS A 120 5.04 19.03 9.52
CA LYS A 120 5.94 19.16 10.67
C LYS A 120 7.32 18.58 10.39
N ILE A 121 7.40 17.42 9.76
CA ILE A 121 8.67 16.76 9.39
C ILE A 121 9.47 17.61 8.40
N LEU A 122 8.81 18.15 7.39
CA LEU A 122 9.49 18.91 6.32
C LEU A 122 9.90 20.32 6.73
N ASN A 123 9.43 20.85 7.87
CA ASN A 123 9.74 22.18 8.38
C ASN A 123 10.47 22.16 9.74
N SER A 124 10.98 21.00 10.15
CA SER A 124 11.75 20.82 11.39
C SER A 124 13.28 21.10 11.22
#